data_16b8665bdbbd7c9cae028655b5bfd162
#
_entry.id   16b8665bdbbd7c9cae028655b5bfd162
#
_cell.length_a   1.000
_cell.length_b   1.000
_cell.length_c   1.000
_cell.angle_alpha   90.00
_cell.angle_beta   90.00
_cell.angle_gamma   90.00
#
_symmetry.space_group_name_H-M   'P 1'
#
loop_
_entity.id
_entity.type
_entity.pdbx_description
1 polymer ?
#
loop_
_entity_poly.entity_id
_entity_poly.type
_entity_poly.pdbx_seq_one_letter_code
_entity_poly.pdbx_strand_id
1 'polypeptide(L)'
;MLKKYLIIGYILFMSCSQNNDKPKAEKKPFEITTHGDTRIDDYYWMRLTDDQKSKEEPDLQTKKVIDYIDLENEYTNENLAHTKPLQEKLFKEITGRIKKDDSSVPYFENGYYYYYRYE
;
A
#
# COMPACT_ATOMS: atom_id res chain seq x y z
N MET A 1 1.85 62.40 -28.80
CA MET A 1 1.10 61.90 -27.63
C MET A 1 1.12 60.38 -27.66
N LEU A 2 1.96 59.80 -26.81
CA LEU A 2 2.22 58.33 -26.83
C LEU A 2 1.37 57.68 -25.75
N LYS A 3 0.29 56.98 -26.12
CA LYS A 3 -0.54 56.25 -25.15
C LYS A 3 0.20 54.98 -24.73
N LYS A 4 0.69 54.97 -23.50
CA LYS A 4 1.26 53.78 -22.83
C LYS A 4 0.11 52.84 -22.49
N TYR A 5 0.00 51.70 -23.18
CA TYR A 5 -0.87 50.60 -22.80
C TYR A 5 -0.16 49.79 -21.69
N LEU A 6 -0.67 49.95 -20.47
CA LEU A 6 -0.24 49.18 -19.31
C LEU A 6 -0.97 47.83 -19.38
N ILE A 7 -0.28 46.82 -19.89
CA ILE A 7 -0.78 45.44 -19.87
C ILE A 7 -0.50 44.88 -18.47
N ILE A 8 -1.51 44.94 -17.62
CA ILE A 8 -1.48 44.25 -16.34
C ILE A 8 -1.71 42.76 -16.66
N GLY A 9 -0.60 41.99 -16.69
CA GLY A 9 -0.68 40.56 -16.77
C GLY A 9 -1.28 39.99 -15.48
N TYR A 10 -2.52 39.58 -15.54
CA TYR A 10 -3.20 38.86 -14.46
C TYR A 10 -2.67 37.42 -14.51
N ILE A 11 -1.58 37.15 -13.78
CA ILE A 11 -1.11 35.80 -13.56
C ILE A 11 -2.08 35.15 -12.58
N LEU A 12 -3.04 34.42 -13.14
CA LEU A 12 -3.86 33.48 -12.37
C LEU A 12 -2.91 32.38 -11.86
N PHE A 13 -2.44 32.54 -10.63
CA PHE A 13 -1.91 31.42 -9.87
C PHE A 13 -3.09 30.47 -9.62
N MET A 14 -3.31 29.52 -10.53
CA MET A 14 -4.03 28.32 -10.22
C MET A 14 -3.16 27.54 -9.21
N SER A 15 -3.30 27.89 -7.95
CA SER A 15 -2.90 27.02 -6.86
C SER A 15 -3.80 25.80 -6.95
N CYS A 16 -3.33 24.78 -7.64
CA CYS A 16 -3.90 23.44 -7.56
C CYS A 16 -3.59 22.98 -6.13
N SER A 17 -4.48 23.31 -5.19
CA SER A 17 -4.51 22.67 -3.89
C SER A 17 -4.81 21.21 -4.19
N GLN A 18 -3.78 20.34 -4.24
CA GLN A 18 -4.00 18.91 -4.15
C GLN A 18 -4.68 18.69 -2.80
N ASN A 19 -5.98 18.49 -2.86
CA ASN A 19 -6.73 18.00 -1.72
C ASN A 19 -6.22 16.59 -1.44
N ASN A 20 -5.20 16.50 -0.61
CA ASN A 20 -4.65 15.25 -0.13
C ASN A 20 -5.51 14.75 1.05
N ASP A 21 -6.83 14.76 0.83
CA ASP A 21 -7.78 14.26 1.82
C ASP A 21 -7.62 12.75 1.93
N LYS A 22 -7.43 12.28 3.17
CA LYS A 22 -7.35 10.85 3.46
C LYS A 22 -8.58 10.12 2.91
N PRO A 23 -8.40 9.04 2.13
CA PRO A 23 -9.49 8.22 1.66
C PRO A 23 -10.37 7.72 2.80
N LYS A 24 -11.68 7.63 2.56
CA LYS A 24 -12.64 7.15 3.56
C LYS A 24 -13.47 6.02 2.98
N ALA A 25 -13.38 4.86 3.63
CA ALA A 25 -14.23 3.74 3.28
C ALA A 25 -15.72 4.07 3.54
N GLU A 26 -16.57 3.65 2.62
CA GLU A 26 -18.01 3.74 2.79
C GLU A 26 -18.46 2.81 3.92
N LYS A 27 -19.26 3.34 4.84
CA LYS A 27 -19.86 2.54 5.90
C LYS A 27 -21.12 1.86 5.40
N LYS A 28 -21.16 0.53 5.50
CA LYS A 28 -22.32 -0.32 5.18
C LYS A 28 -22.56 -1.26 6.35
N PRO A 29 -23.43 -0.89 7.30
CA PRO A 29 -23.71 -1.72 8.46
C PRO A 29 -24.14 -3.12 8.07
N PHE A 30 -23.46 -4.12 8.61
CA PHE A 30 -23.78 -5.54 8.45
C PHE A 30 -23.82 -6.20 9.83
N GLU A 31 -24.92 -6.87 10.15
CA GLU A 31 -25.10 -7.56 11.42
C GLU A 31 -24.51 -8.96 11.39
N ILE A 32 -23.65 -9.26 12.37
CA ILE A 32 -23.04 -10.57 12.54
C ILE A 32 -23.45 -11.11 13.92
N THR A 33 -24.18 -12.20 13.93
CA THR A 33 -24.57 -12.89 15.17
C THR A 33 -23.75 -14.17 15.34
N THR A 34 -23.02 -14.26 16.44
CA THR A 34 -22.21 -15.43 16.79
C THR A 34 -22.42 -15.77 18.27
N HIS A 35 -22.82 -17.00 18.56
CA HIS A 35 -23.09 -17.48 19.92
C HIS A 35 -24.08 -16.63 20.73
N GLY A 36 -25.07 -16.02 20.04
CA GLY A 36 -26.08 -15.16 20.68
C GLY A 36 -25.64 -13.70 20.90
N ASP A 37 -24.40 -13.35 20.55
CA ASP A 37 -23.92 -11.97 20.53
C ASP A 37 -24.02 -11.39 19.12
N THR A 38 -24.59 -10.18 19.00
CA THR A 38 -24.78 -9.49 17.72
C THR A 38 -23.90 -8.24 17.64
N ARG A 39 -23.08 -8.18 16.60
CA ARG A 39 -22.20 -7.05 16.31
C ARG A 39 -22.51 -6.44 14.98
N ILE A 40 -22.27 -5.14 14.84
CA ILE A 40 -22.39 -4.42 13.56
C ILE A 40 -20.98 -4.18 13.05
N ASP A 41 -20.71 -4.64 11.81
CA ASP A 41 -19.49 -4.37 11.06
C ASP A 41 -19.82 -3.47 9.86
N ASP A 42 -19.39 -2.22 9.94
CA ASP A 42 -19.60 -1.21 8.87
C ASP A 42 -18.80 -1.52 7.61
N TYR A 43 -17.78 -2.38 7.70
CA TYR A 43 -16.82 -2.65 6.62
C TYR A 43 -16.83 -4.10 6.15
N TYR A 44 -17.82 -4.89 6.56
CA TYR A 44 -17.94 -6.30 6.14
C TYR A 44 -17.94 -6.49 4.62
N TRP A 45 -18.41 -5.51 3.86
CA TRP A 45 -18.40 -5.51 2.41
C TRP A 45 -16.99 -5.58 1.78
N MET A 46 -15.94 -5.23 2.53
CA MET A 46 -14.55 -5.37 2.07
C MET A 46 -14.03 -6.80 2.15
N ARG A 47 -14.74 -7.69 2.82
CA ARG A 47 -14.36 -9.09 2.97
C ARG A 47 -14.68 -9.86 1.71
N LEU A 48 -13.65 -10.10 0.89
CA LEU A 48 -13.76 -10.92 -0.31
C LEU A 48 -13.57 -12.39 0.02
N THR A 49 -14.35 -13.25 -0.64
CA THR A 49 -14.14 -14.71 -0.62
C THR A 49 -12.93 -15.11 -1.45
N ASP A 50 -12.40 -16.31 -1.24
CA ASP A 50 -11.25 -16.79 -2.02
C ASP A 50 -11.62 -16.98 -3.51
N ASP A 51 -12.86 -17.35 -3.80
CA ASP A 51 -13.37 -17.39 -5.17
C ASP A 51 -13.38 -16.01 -5.83
N GLN A 52 -13.77 -14.95 -5.10
CA GLN A 52 -13.72 -13.57 -5.61
C GLN A 52 -12.31 -13.10 -5.89
N LYS A 53 -11.36 -13.44 -5.02
CA LYS A 53 -9.94 -13.06 -5.17
C LYS A 53 -9.26 -13.78 -6.34
N SER A 54 -9.70 -15.01 -6.66
CA SER A 54 -9.10 -15.84 -7.71
C SER A 54 -9.70 -15.62 -9.10
N LYS A 55 -10.81 -14.86 -9.22
CA LYS A 55 -11.43 -14.59 -10.51
C LYS A 55 -10.56 -13.72 -11.40
N GLU A 56 -10.40 -14.14 -12.65
CA GLU A 56 -9.69 -13.39 -13.69
C GLU A 56 -10.40 -12.07 -14.00
N GLU A 57 -11.74 -12.05 -13.99
CA GLU A 57 -12.56 -10.86 -14.10
C GLU A 57 -13.23 -10.53 -12.75
N PRO A 58 -12.81 -9.46 -12.06
CA PRO A 58 -13.37 -9.07 -10.79
C PRO A 58 -14.86 -8.65 -10.93
N ASP A 59 -15.70 -9.09 -10.00
CA ASP A 59 -17.07 -8.60 -9.88
C ASP A 59 -17.11 -7.16 -9.33
N LEU A 60 -18.32 -6.57 -9.27
CA LEU A 60 -18.50 -5.18 -8.84
C LEU A 60 -18.03 -4.93 -7.40
N GLN A 61 -18.21 -5.90 -6.50
CA GLN A 61 -17.76 -5.78 -5.12
C GLN A 61 -16.22 -5.79 -5.07
N THR A 62 -15.61 -6.73 -5.75
CA THR A 62 -14.15 -6.86 -5.83
C THR A 62 -13.51 -5.59 -6.41
N LYS A 63 -14.07 -5.06 -7.53
CA LYS A 63 -13.60 -3.79 -8.10
C LYS A 63 -13.66 -2.66 -7.08
N LYS A 64 -14.79 -2.52 -6.38
CA LYS A 64 -14.95 -1.46 -5.38
C LYS A 64 -13.95 -1.57 -4.23
N VAL A 65 -13.61 -2.79 -3.81
CA VAL A 65 -12.59 -3.03 -2.78
C VAL A 65 -11.20 -2.67 -3.30
N ILE A 66 -10.87 -3.09 -4.51
CA ILE A 66 -9.58 -2.78 -5.16
C ILE A 66 -9.43 -1.26 -5.32
N ASP A 67 -10.43 -0.59 -5.88
CA ASP A 67 -10.41 0.87 -6.08
C ASP A 67 -10.15 1.61 -4.76
N TYR A 68 -10.77 1.17 -3.66
CA TYR A 68 -10.52 1.78 -2.35
C TYR A 68 -9.09 1.53 -1.84
N ILE A 69 -8.58 0.31 -2.01
CA ILE A 69 -7.19 -0.05 -1.63
C ILE A 69 -6.18 0.78 -2.45
N ASP A 70 -6.44 0.97 -3.74
CA ASP A 70 -5.57 1.75 -4.61
C ASP A 70 -5.52 3.22 -4.18
N LEU A 71 -6.67 3.82 -3.80
CA LEU A 71 -6.72 5.16 -3.22
C LEU A 71 -5.90 5.28 -1.92
N GLU A 72 -5.99 4.30 -1.02
CA GLU A 72 -5.19 4.28 0.23
C GLU A 72 -3.68 4.12 -0.07
N ASN A 73 -3.33 3.31 -1.08
CA ASN A 73 -1.96 3.13 -1.51
C ASN A 73 -1.40 4.42 -2.14
N GLU A 74 -2.18 5.10 -2.98
CA GLU A 74 -1.79 6.38 -3.57
C GLU A 74 -1.56 7.44 -2.48
N TYR A 75 -2.52 7.60 -1.57
CA TYR A 75 -2.40 8.49 -0.42
C TYR A 75 -1.15 8.19 0.40
N THR A 76 -0.88 6.93 0.69
CA THR A 76 0.29 6.48 1.45
C THR A 76 1.59 6.82 0.71
N ASN A 77 1.65 6.52 -0.60
CA ASN A 77 2.82 6.78 -1.43
C ASN A 77 3.14 8.28 -1.52
N GLU A 78 2.13 9.13 -1.64
CA GLU A 78 2.31 10.58 -1.67
C GLU A 78 2.82 11.10 -0.32
N ASN A 79 2.18 10.69 0.78
CA ASN A 79 2.56 11.16 2.12
C ASN A 79 3.95 10.68 2.55
N LEU A 80 4.36 9.47 2.13
CA LEU A 80 5.68 8.90 2.45
C LEU A 80 6.75 9.18 1.39
N ALA A 81 6.42 9.92 0.31
CA ALA A 81 7.36 10.18 -0.77
C ALA A 81 8.69 10.80 -0.28
N HIS A 82 8.62 11.69 0.71
CA HIS A 82 9.77 12.35 1.31
C HIS A 82 10.73 11.39 2.04
N THR A 83 10.27 10.20 2.41
CA THR A 83 11.08 9.20 3.14
C THR A 83 11.84 8.25 2.20
N LYS A 84 11.55 8.23 0.90
CA LYS A 84 12.18 7.29 -0.07
C LYS A 84 13.71 7.25 -0.02
N PRO A 85 14.43 8.38 0.03
CA PRO A 85 15.89 8.34 0.11
C PRO A 85 16.41 7.66 1.39
N LEU A 86 15.71 7.87 2.52
CA LEU A 86 16.03 7.21 3.77
C LEU A 86 15.73 5.70 3.71
N GLN A 87 14.61 5.31 3.13
CA GLN A 87 14.25 3.90 2.95
C GLN A 87 15.30 3.17 2.12
N GLU A 88 15.74 3.76 1.00
CA GLU A 88 16.79 3.18 0.15
C GLU A 88 18.12 3.05 0.88
N LYS A 89 18.49 4.06 1.67
CA LYS A 89 19.72 4.02 2.49
C LYS A 89 19.64 2.90 3.52
N LEU A 90 18.56 2.82 4.26
CA LEU A 90 18.33 1.77 5.28
C LEU A 90 18.31 0.38 4.65
N PHE A 91 17.63 0.23 3.53
CA PHE A 91 17.58 -1.05 2.80
C PHE A 91 18.97 -1.52 2.40
N LYS A 92 19.78 -0.64 1.80
CA LYS A 92 21.19 -0.96 1.43
C LYS A 92 22.05 -1.29 2.64
N GLU A 93 21.88 -0.55 3.74
CA GLU A 93 22.64 -0.79 4.98
C GLU A 93 22.26 -2.14 5.59
N ILE A 94 20.98 -2.45 5.72
CA ILE A 94 20.51 -3.70 6.34
C ILE A 94 20.90 -4.90 5.46
N THR A 95 20.62 -4.84 4.16
CA THR A 95 20.93 -5.94 3.23
C THR A 95 22.45 -6.13 3.05
N GLY A 96 23.22 -5.04 3.15
CA GLY A 96 24.67 -5.10 3.10
C GLY A 96 25.33 -5.82 4.28
N ARG A 97 24.63 -5.98 5.40
CA ARG A 97 25.08 -6.74 6.58
C ARG A 97 24.77 -8.23 6.46
N ILE A 98 23.93 -8.62 5.52
CA ILE A 98 23.58 -10.01 5.30
C ILE A 98 24.68 -10.68 4.50
N LYS A 99 25.27 -11.73 5.06
CA LYS A 99 26.26 -12.56 4.37
C LYS A 99 25.57 -13.32 3.24
N LYS A 100 25.99 -13.07 1.99
CA LYS A 100 25.34 -13.68 0.81
C LYS A 100 25.63 -15.17 0.68
N ASP A 101 26.87 -15.58 0.93
CA ASP A 101 27.26 -16.99 0.94
C ASP A 101 27.33 -17.48 2.38
N ASP A 102 26.20 -17.86 2.92
CA ASP A 102 26.12 -18.38 4.28
C ASP A 102 25.72 -19.86 4.31
N SER A 103 26.23 -20.58 5.30
CA SER A 103 25.89 -21.97 5.50
C SER A 103 25.65 -22.25 6.97
N SER A 104 24.72 -23.17 7.24
CA SER A 104 24.52 -23.68 8.59
C SER A 104 25.75 -24.45 9.08
N VAL A 105 25.84 -24.60 10.41
CA VAL A 105 26.81 -25.57 10.98
C VAL A 105 26.44 -26.98 10.51
N PRO A 106 27.39 -27.75 9.94
CA PRO A 106 27.10 -29.11 9.55
C PRO A 106 26.76 -29.99 10.77
N TYR A 107 25.75 -30.81 10.66
CA TYR A 107 25.44 -31.85 11.64
C TYR A 107 25.67 -33.23 11.05
N PHE A 108 26.15 -34.14 11.88
CA PHE A 108 26.46 -35.51 11.46
C PHE A 108 25.31 -36.47 11.76
N GLU A 109 24.83 -37.19 10.73
CA GLU A 109 23.78 -38.18 10.87
C GLU A 109 23.97 -39.30 9.82
N ASN A 110 23.79 -40.55 10.23
CA ASN A 110 23.87 -41.72 9.36
C ASN A 110 25.13 -41.82 8.48
N GLY A 111 26.29 -41.37 8.98
CA GLY A 111 27.55 -41.42 8.26
C GLY A 111 27.82 -40.24 7.32
N TYR A 112 26.92 -39.22 7.29
CA TYR A 112 27.02 -38.03 6.42
C TYR A 112 26.94 -36.77 7.23
N TYR A 113 27.53 -35.70 6.65
CA TYR A 113 27.36 -34.34 7.16
C TYR A 113 26.30 -33.58 6.31
N TYR A 114 25.31 -33.04 6.98
CA TYR A 114 24.24 -32.26 6.35
C TYR A 114 24.38 -30.80 6.73
N TYR A 115 24.20 -29.91 5.78
CA TYR A 115 24.18 -28.48 6.00
C TYR A 115 23.27 -27.77 4.99
N TYR A 116 22.78 -26.60 5.34
CA TYR A 116 22.05 -25.73 4.44
C TYR A 116 22.97 -24.64 3.91
N ARG A 117 22.92 -24.40 2.63
CA ARG A 117 23.61 -23.29 1.98
C ARG A 117 22.60 -22.33 1.41
N TYR A 118 22.82 -21.03 1.66
CA TYR A 118 21.98 -19.93 1.17
C TYR A 118 22.77 -19.21 0.08
N GLU A 119 22.17 -19.04 -1.10
CA GLU A 119 22.75 -18.34 -2.26
C GLU A 119 21.93 -17.10 -2.62
#